data_8718e102a4a856b35dd9ab2281909425
#
_entry.id   8718e102a4a856b35dd9ab2281909425
#
_cell.length_a   1.000
_cell.length_b   1.000
_cell.length_c   1.000
_cell.angle_alpha   90.00
_cell.angle_beta   90.00
_cell.angle_gamma   90.00
#
_symmetry.space_group_name_H-M   'P 1'
#
loop_
_entity.id
_entity.type
_entity.pdbx_description
1 polymer ?
#
loop_
_entity_poly.entity_id
_entity_poly.type
_entity_poly.pdbx_seq_one_letter_code
_entity_poly.pdbx_strand_id
1 'polypeptide(L)' 'MGRFNPRGRSYEKRVTAVNRIYDEYVKSGLSNREIWRRYIHPQLGICERAFYKMLKAS' A
#
# COMPACT_ATOMS: atom_id res chain seq x y z
N MET A 1 -27.76 1.36 2.82
CA MET A 1 -27.19 1.23 2.94
C MET A 1 -26.39 1.65 2.86
N GLY A 2 -26.22 1.70 3.05
CA GLY A 2 -25.47 2.17 2.68
C GLY A 2 -24.35 2.64 2.98
N ARG A 3 -24.38 3.14 3.64
CA ARG A 3 -23.51 3.55 3.92
C ARG A 3 -22.71 2.92 4.48
N PHE A 4 -22.52 2.26 4.46
CA PHE A 4 -21.65 1.55 5.10
C PHE A 4 -20.40 2.27 5.18
N ASN A 5 -19.43 1.71 5.75
CA ASN A 5 -18.20 2.38 6.01
C ASN A 5 -17.19 2.05 4.94
N PRO A 6 -17.19 2.79 3.89
CA PRO A 6 -16.30 2.50 2.81
C PRO A 6 -14.86 2.64 3.22
N ARG A 7 -14.65 3.44 4.25
CA ARG A 7 -13.33 3.66 4.70
C ARG A 7 -12.63 2.38 5.13
N GLY A 8 -13.30 1.54 5.86
CA GLY A 8 -12.71 0.32 6.32
C GLY A 8 -12.35 -0.61 5.19
N ARG A 9 -13.28 -0.79 4.28
CA ARG A 9 -13.04 -1.66 3.17
C ARG A 9 -11.95 -1.16 2.26
N SER A 10 -12.00 0.11 1.92
CA SER A 10 -11.01 0.69 1.06
C SER A 10 -9.63 0.58 1.67
N TYR A 11 -9.57 0.80 2.97
CA TYR A 11 -8.30 0.74 3.65
C TYR A 11 -7.70 -0.66 3.59
N GLU A 12 -8.53 -1.65 3.84
CA GLU A 12 -8.08 -3.04 3.80
C GLU A 12 -7.59 -3.43 2.42
N LYS A 13 -8.28 -2.98 1.41
CA LYS A 13 -7.87 -3.27 0.06
C LYS A 13 -6.54 -2.63 -0.25
N ARG A 14 -6.34 -1.42 0.23
CA ARG A 14 -5.09 -0.75 0.01
C ARG A 14 -3.94 -1.43 0.74
N VAL A 15 -4.20 -1.85 1.96
CA VAL A 15 -3.19 -2.56 2.73
C VAL A 15 -2.79 -3.83 2.01
N THR A 16 -3.77 -4.55 1.50
CA THR A 16 -3.49 -5.78 0.77
C THR A 16 -2.68 -5.48 -0.49
N ALA A 17 -3.08 -4.47 -1.23
CA ALA A 17 -2.38 -4.10 -2.45
C ALA A 17 -0.96 -3.67 -2.17
N VAL A 18 -0.79 -2.87 -1.13
CA VAL A 18 0.53 -2.38 -0.74
C VAL A 18 1.44 -3.55 -0.42
N ASN A 19 0.95 -4.48 0.39
CA ASN A 19 1.78 -5.60 0.80
C ASN A 19 2.08 -6.53 -0.36
N ARG A 20 1.15 -6.67 -1.26
CA ARG A 20 1.35 -7.50 -2.43
C ARG A 20 2.45 -6.92 -3.32
N ILE A 21 2.36 -5.63 -3.59
CA ILE A 21 3.35 -4.96 -4.42
C ILE A 21 4.71 -4.98 -3.73
N TYR A 22 4.70 -4.72 -2.45
CA TYR A 22 5.93 -4.72 -1.70
C TYR A 22 6.61 -6.10 -1.77
N ASP A 23 5.84 -7.14 -1.54
CA ASP A 23 6.37 -8.49 -1.53
C ASP A 23 6.92 -8.86 -2.91
N GLU A 24 6.29 -8.37 -3.93
CA GLU A 24 6.69 -8.63 -5.29
C GLU A 24 8.06 -8.03 -5.59
N TYR A 25 8.25 -6.77 -5.23
CA TYR A 25 9.44 -6.05 -5.62
C TYR A 25 10.56 -6.03 -4.60
N VAL A 26 10.27 -6.33 -3.36
CA VAL A 26 11.34 -6.38 -2.36
C VAL A 26 12.31 -7.50 -2.70
N LYS A 27 11.83 -8.53 -3.36
CA LYS A 27 12.68 -9.65 -3.76
C LYS A 27 13.67 -9.24 -4.83
N SER A 28 13.36 -8.20 -5.55
CA SER A 28 14.25 -7.71 -6.60
C SER A 28 15.37 -6.85 -6.05
N GLY A 29 15.36 -6.62 -4.74
CA GLY A 29 16.39 -5.82 -4.14
C GLY A 29 16.09 -4.34 -4.05
N LEU A 30 14.87 -3.95 -4.39
CA LEU A 30 14.51 -2.55 -4.32
C LEU A 30 14.27 -2.16 -2.87
N SER A 31 14.68 -0.94 -2.52
CA SER A 31 14.44 -0.45 -1.17
C SER A 31 12.96 -0.08 -1.04
N ASN A 32 12.51 0.05 0.21
CA ASN A 32 11.11 0.40 0.45
C ASN A 32 10.75 1.69 -0.24
N ARG A 33 11.63 2.66 -0.18
CA ARG A 33 11.36 3.95 -0.78
C ARG A 33 11.22 3.85 -2.29
N GLU A 34 12.05 3.04 -2.92
CA GLU A 34 11.98 2.85 -4.36
C GLU A 34 10.69 2.18 -4.75
N ILE A 35 10.27 1.20 -3.96
CA ILE A 35 9.03 0.50 -4.24
C ILE A 35 7.86 1.48 -4.16
N TRP A 36 7.83 2.30 -3.11
CA TRP A 36 6.78 3.29 -2.97
C TRP A 36 6.79 4.27 -4.13
N ARG A 37 7.94 4.79 -4.43
CA ARG A 37 8.07 5.82 -5.44
C ARG A 37 7.68 5.32 -6.83
N ARG A 38 8.09 4.12 -7.16
CA ARG A 38 7.87 3.60 -8.51
C ARG A 38 6.53 2.91 -8.70
N TYR A 39 6.08 2.21 -7.69
CA TYR A 39 4.90 1.38 -7.85
C TYR A 39 3.72 1.76 -6.98
N ILE A 40 3.99 2.14 -5.75
CA ILE A 40 2.90 2.43 -4.82
C ILE A 40 2.28 3.79 -5.11
N HIS A 41 3.10 4.80 -5.18
CA HIS A 41 2.61 6.16 -5.39
C HIS A 41 1.82 6.30 -6.70
N PRO A 42 2.36 5.84 -7.84
CA PRO A 42 1.62 5.96 -9.09
C PRO A 42 0.32 5.17 -9.13
N GLN A 43 0.31 4.02 -8.50
CA GLN A 43 -0.86 3.17 -8.56
C GLN A 43 -1.90 3.47 -7.50
N LEU A 44 -1.47 3.74 -6.29
CA LEU A 44 -2.39 3.94 -5.19
C LEU A 44 -2.53 5.38 -4.73
N GLY A 45 -1.59 6.21 -5.10
CA GLY A 45 -1.68 7.63 -4.76
C GLY A 45 -1.53 7.92 -3.27
N ILE A 46 -0.87 7.05 -2.53
CA ILE A 46 -0.66 7.28 -1.10
C ILE A 46 0.74 7.80 -0.87
N CYS A 47 0.91 8.53 0.23
CA CYS A 47 2.20 9.09 0.54
C CYS A 47 3.10 8.04 1.20
N GLU A 48 4.37 8.38 1.29
CA GLU A 48 5.35 7.47 1.83
C GLU A 48 5.04 7.06 3.27
N ARG A 49 4.56 8.00 4.04
CA ARG A 49 4.22 7.73 5.42
C ARG A 49 3.09 6.69 5.51
N ALA A 50 2.07 6.85 4.70
CA ALA A 50 0.96 5.92 4.68
C ALA A 50 1.41 4.54 4.24
N PHE A 51 2.31 4.51 3.28
CA PHE A 51 2.87 3.26 2.80
C PHE A 51 3.53 2.49 3.95
N TYR A 52 4.42 3.16 4.68
CA TYR A 52 5.09 2.50 5.79
C TYR A 52 4.13 2.06 6.87
N LYS A 53 3.12 2.87 7.09
CA LYS A 53 2.12 2.57 8.09
C LYS A 53 1.36 1.31 7.72
N MET A 54 1.03 1.18 6.46
CA MET A 54 0.30 0.01 5.97
C MET A 54 1.14 -1.24 6.01
N LEU A 55 2.42 -1.11 5.78
CA LEU A 55 3.32 -2.25 5.88
C LEU A 55 3.33 -2.81 7.29
N LYS A 56 3.33 -1.91 8.27
CA LYS A 56 3.31 -2.33 9.65
C LYS A 56 1.98 -2.90 10.08
N ALA A 57 0.92 -2.44 9.48
CA ALA A 57 -0.41 -2.86 9.86
C ALA A 57 -0.70 -4.29 9.45
N SER A 58 0.02 -4.81 8.53
CA SER A 58 -0.19 -6.20 8.13
C SER A 58 0.69 -7.14 8.96
#